data_3ce463dcdf0420af2b99c168a9d411d5
#
_entry.id   3ce463dcdf0420af2b99c168a9d411d5
#
_cell.length_a   1.000
_cell.length_b   1.000
_cell.length_c   1.000
_cell.angle_alpha   90.00
_cell.angle_beta   90.00
_cell.angle_gamma   90.00
#
_symmetry.space_group_name_H-M   'P 1'
#
loop_
_entity.id
_entity.type
_entity.pdbx_description
1 polymer ?
#
loop_
_entity_poly.entity_id
_entity_poly.type
_entity_poly.pdbx_seq_one_letter_code
_entity_poly.pdbx_strand_id
1 'polypeptide(L)'
;MSQPFRVGVMQLTMEPLAEMLASARVMDEAGVDTIWLAEAYPWWRKHGMEARSSTVTSAVLARETERLTIAWGIISPFTRHPVQAAMDARVVQEAAGPARFILGFGTSKIFLNNAQMQTTKTLGPMRDAVEIARGVLGGEAFEYTGSTWNASVPALDPAAEAPREVPPVYVAATAPKMQALAGEVGDGCLTPSITTPAFVRYTRENVASDIDIGCTIVASIHESDRDAGRDGAREIAGMYLANKVQNIQGAADTLLDLAGIEQDEIRPIAEAMERGGRLAAKAEVTDALLDKCKPIAGTPDDCIAAIEEYQEAGCTHVMLELWGDRRHEQIRLFGERVLPAVRR
;
A
#
# COMPACT_ATOMS: atom_id res chain seq x y z
N MET A 1 -3.60 -22.85 -9.12
CA MET A 1 -2.34 -22.33 -9.72
C MET A 1 -1.95 -21.12 -8.90
N SER A 2 -0.75 -21.06 -8.35
CA SER A 2 -0.26 -19.89 -7.60
C SER A 2 -0.34 -18.66 -8.52
N GLN A 3 -0.83 -17.53 -7.99
CA GLN A 3 -0.83 -16.27 -8.74
C GLN A 3 0.63 -15.86 -9.05
N PRO A 4 0.89 -15.27 -10.23
CA PRO A 4 2.24 -14.81 -10.55
C PRO A 4 2.66 -13.70 -9.56
N PHE A 5 3.92 -13.72 -9.16
CA PHE A 5 4.48 -12.69 -8.29
C PHE A 5 4.43 -11.31 -8.97
N ARG A 6 3.98 -10.30 -8.25
CA ARG A 6 3.80 -8.94 -8.75
C ARG A 6 4.70 -7.94 -8.04
N VAL A 7 5.15 -6.94 -8.80
CA VAL A 7 5.92 -5.82 -8.30
C VAL A 7 5.20 -4.53 -8.62
N GLY A 8 4.75 -3.83 -7.59
CA GLY A 8 4.13 -2.53 -7.67
C GLY A 8 4.99 -1.43 -7.06
N VAL A 9 4.58 -0.19 -7.27
CA VAL A 9 5.19 0.99 -6.66
C VAL A 9 4.14 1.76 -5.89
N MET A 10 4.46 2.13 -4.65
CA MET A 10 3.62 3.00 -3.83
C MET A 10 3.76 4.45 -4.30
N GLN A 11 2.64 5.11 -4.55
CA GLN A 11 2.55 6.51 -4.90
C GLN A 11 1.78 7.25 -3.82
N LEU A 12 2.49 8.04 -3.03
CA LEU A 12 1.84 8.98 -2.13
C LEU A 12 1.18 10.09 -2.94
N THR A 13 -0.09 10.38 -2.69
CA THR A 13 -0.85 11.40 -3.45
C THR A 13 -0.52 12.84 -3.03
N MET A 14 0.70 13.08 -2.58
CA MET A 14 1.18 14.39 -2.10
C MET A 14 1.98 15.18 -3.13
N GLU A 15 2.22 14.59 -4.29
CA GLU A 15 2.88 15.26 -5.42
C GLU A 15 1.86 15.98 -6.31
N PRO A 16 2.27 16.99 -7.09
CA PRO A 16 1.44 17.56 -8.15
C PRO A 16 0.92 16.49 -9.11
N LEU A 17 -0.29 16.65 -9.64
CA LEU A 17 -0.88 15.67 -10.56
C LEU A 17 0.02 15.38 -11.76
N ALA A 18 0.68 16.39 -12.32
CA ALA A 18 1.60 16.24 -13.44
C ALA A 18 2.77 15.29 -13.13
N GLU A 19 3.32 15.37 -11.91
CA GLU A 19 4.41 14.48 -11.46
C GLU A 19 3.93 13.04 -11.26
N MET A 20 2.73 12.87 -10.69
CA MET A 20 2.13 11.55 -10.55
C MET A 20 1.84 10.90 -11.90
N LEU A 21 1.38 11.69 -12.89
CA LEU A 21 1.19 11.22 -14.27
C LEU A 21 2.52 10.82 -14.93
N ALA A 22 3.56 11.62 -14.77
CA ALA A 22 4.90 11.31 -15.29
C ALA A 22 5.43 10.00 -14.67
N SER A 23 5.28 9.84 -13.35
CA SER A 23 5.67 8.62 -12.64
C SER A 23 4.88 7.38 -13.12
N ALA A 24 3.56 7.50 -13.30
CA ALA A 24 2.73 6.40 -13.77
C ALA A 24 3.11 5.94 -15.20
N ARG A 25 3.41 6.87 -16.10
CA ARG A 25 3.90 6.53 -17.44
C ARG A 25 5.24 5.79 -17.39
N VAL A 26 6.17 6.27 -16.56
CA VAL A 26 7.47 5.57 -16.37
C VAL A 26 7.28 4.17 -15.79
N MET A 27 6.36 3.99 -14.85
CA MET A 27 6.01 2.65 -14.32
C MET A 27 5.43 1.74 -15.39
N ASP A 28 4.50 2.25 -16.21
CA ASP A 28 3.87 1.50 -17.30
C ASP A 28 4.90 1.08 -18.36
N GLU A 29 5.77 1.98 -18.77
CA GLU A 29 6.87 1.74 -19.71
C GLU A 29 7.88 0.72 -19.15
N ALA A 30 8.24 0.84 -17.88
CA ALA A 30 9.17 -0.07 -17.21
C ALA A 30 8.59 -1.47 -16.91
N GLY A 31 7.29 -1.69 -17.20
CA GLY A 31 6.64 -2.97 -16.96
C GLY A 31 6.34 -3.27 -15.48
N VAL A 32 6.21 -2.25 -14.64
CA VAL A 32 5.70 -2.39 -13.27
C VAL A 32 4.26 -2.87 -13.33
N ASP A 33 3.86 -3.78 -12.42
CA ASP A 33 2.53 -4.37 -12.46
C ASP A 33 1.45 -3.44 -11.94
N THR A 34 1.76 -2.67 -10.87
CA THR A 34 0.72 -1.94 -10.13
C THR A 34 1.25 -0.62 -9.58
N ILE A 35 0.46 0.45 -9.73
CA ILE A 35 0.63 1.68 -8.94
C ILE A 35 -0.36 1.69 -7.78
N TRP A 36 0.14 1.82 -6.54
CA TRP A 36 -0.65 1.87 -5.33
C TRP A 36 -0.80 3.29 -4.82
N LEU A 37 -2.01 3.83 -4.82
CA LEU A 37 -2.29 5.19 -4.38
C LEU A 37 -2.68 5.19 -2.91
N ALA A 38 -1.85 5.79 -2.07
CA ALA A 38 -2.13 6.00 -0.66
C ALA A 38 -2.89 7.30 -0.44
N GLU A 39 -4.07 7.22 0.21
CA GLU A 39 -4.82 8.41 0.59
C GLU A 39 -4.27 9.01 1.88
N ALA A 40 -3.91 10.30 1.85
CA ALA A 40 -3.35 11.02 3.00
C ALA A 40 -4.24 12.20 3.39
N TYR A 41 -4.39 12.41 4.70
CA TYR A 41 -5.06 13.60 5.22
C TYR A 41 -4.17 14.85 5.02
N PRO A 42 -4.72 16.03 4.75
CA PRO A 42 -3.95 17.27 4.50
C PRO A 42 -3.00 17.76 5.64
N TRP A 43 -2.82 16.99 6.70
CA TRP A 43 -1.84 17.30 7.75
C TRP A 43 -0.39 17.46 7.24
N TRP A 44 -0.08 16.91 6.08
CA TRP A 44 1.18 17.08 5.39
C TRP A 44 1.49 18.53 5.02
N ARG A 45 0.49 19.42 5.05
CA ARG A 45 0.68 20.86 4.81
C ARG A 45 1.70 21.49 5.77
N LYS A 46 1.78 21.00 7.00
CA LYS A 46 2.85 21.42 7.95
C LYS A 46 4.28 21.16 7.42
N HIS A 47 4.41 20.25 6.45
CA HIS A 47 5.67 19.92 5.78
C HIS A 47 5.77 20.50 4.35
N GLY A 48 4.87 21.42 3.99
CA GLY A 48 4.85 22.05 2.67
C GLY A 48 4.28 21.18 1.55
N MET A 49 3.60 20.07 1.89
CA MET A 49 3.00 19.16 0.91
C MET A 49 1.46 19.20 1.00
N GLU A 50 0.79 18.90 -0.11
CA GLU A 50 -0.66 18.85 -0.18
C GLU A 50 -1.14 17.51 -0.75
N ALA A 51 -1.94 16.79 0.02
CA ALA A 51 -2.54 15.52 -0.42
C ALA A 51 -3.69 15.77 -1.42
N ARG A 52 -3.77 14.91 -2.43
CA ARG A 52 -4.85 14.84 -3.42
C ARG A 52 -5.70 13.60 -3.15
N SER A 53 -6.94 13.62 -3.62
CA SER A 53 -7.85 12.47 -3.52
C SER A 53 -7.31 11.29 -4.34
N SER A 54 -7.09 10.15 -3.70
CA SER A 54 -6.64 8.93 -4.37
C SER A 54 -7.65 8.45 -5.40
N THR A 55 -8.95 8.55 -5.11
CA THR A 55 -10.01 8.06 -6.02
C THR A 55 -10.10 8.89 -7.29
N VAL A 56 -10.03 10.21 -7.17
CA VAL A 56 -10.05 11.11 -8.35
C VAL A 56 -8.77 10.97 -9.17
N THR A 57 -7.61 10.94 -8.50
CA THR A 57 -6.31 10.74 -9.15
C THR A 57 -6.25 9.42 -9.91
N SER A 58 -6.80 8.33 -9.33
CA SER A 58 -6.84 7.00 -9.96
C SER A 58 -7.49 7.00 -11.34
N ALA A 59 -8.63 7.67 -11.48
CA ALA A 59 -9.35 7.71 -12.77
C ALA A 59 -8.52 8.43 -13.84
N VAL A 60 -7.77 9.47 -13.48
CA VAL A 60 -6.89 10.18 -14.41
C VAL A 60 -5.70 9.31 -14.80
N LEU A 61 -5.03 8.67 -13.82
CA LEU A 61 -3.90 7.77 -14.08
C LEU A 61 -4.30 6.57 -14.94
N ALA A 62 -5.50 6.01 -14.71
CA ALA A 62 -6.03 4.89 -15.47
C ALA A 62 -6.17 5.19 -16.98
N ARG A 63 -6.50 6.42 -17.33
CA ARG A 63 -6.63 6.88 -18.73
C ARG A 63 -5.29 7.15 -19.40
N GLU A 64 -4.25 7.40 -18.62
CA GLU A 64 -2.91 7.76 -19.10
C GLU A 64 -1.94 6.57 -19.17
N THR A 65 -2.40 5.38 -18.77
CA THR A 65 -1.62 4.13 -18.76
C THR A 65 -2.36 3.02 -19.49
N GLU A 66 -1.61 2.07 -20.08
CA GLU A 66 -2.18 1.01 -20.91
C GLU A 66 -2.17 -0.36 -20.22
N ARG A 67 -1.15 -0.66 -19.41
CA ARG A 67 -0.91 -1.96 -18.76
C ARG A 67 -0.93 -1.90 -17.26
N LEU A 68 -0.52 -0.76 -16.69
CA LEU A 68 -0.38 -0.56 -15.25
C LEU A 68 -1.72 -0.76 -14.52
N THR A 69 -1.77 -1.65 -13.56
CA THR A 69 -2.93 -1.81 -12.68
C THR A 69 -2.97 -0.66 -11.70
N ILE A 70 -4.11 0.00 -11.59
CA ILE A 70 -4.35 1.06 -10.61
C ILE A 70 -4.88 0.43 -9.34
N ALA A 71 -4.34 0.79 -8.18
CA ALA A 71 -4.77 0.22 -6.91
C ALA A 71 -4.89 1.29 -5.82
N TRP A 72 -5.89 1.16 -4.96
CA TRP A 72 -5.98 1.96 -3.75
C TRP A 72 -5.25 1.25 -2.60
N GLY A 73 -4.23 1.87 -2.11
CA GLY A 73 -3.43 1.32 -1.01
C GLY A 73 -3.22 2.33 0.12
N ILE A 74 -4.26 2.79 0.77
CA ILE A 74 -5.68 2.38 0.87
C ILE A 74 -6.60 3.60 0.83
N ILE A 75 -7.90 3.37 0.73
CA ILE A 75 -8.93 4.35 1.13
C ILE A 75 -9.59 3.88 2.44
N SER A 76 -10.15 4.85 3.20
CA SER A 76 -10.79 4.53 4.47
C SER A 76 -12.33 4.55 4.36
N PRO A 77 -13.02 3.47 4.79
CA PRO A 77 -14.48 3.45 4.80
C PRO A 77 -15.07 4.41 5.84
N PHE A 78 -14.27 4.92 6.76
CA PHE A 78 -14.71 5.92 7.75
C PHE A 78 -14.75 7.34 7.20
N THR A 79 -14.01 7.61 6.13
CA THR A 79 -13.98 8.92 5.46
C THR A 79 -14.83 8.95 4.20
N ARG A 80 -15.23 7.77 3.71
CA ARG A 80 -16.03 7.61 2.49
C ARG A 80 -16.95 6.40 2.65
N HIS A 81 -18.27 6.64 2.61
CA HIS A 81 -19.24 5.53 2.74
C HIS A 81 -18.96 4.41 1.72
N PRO A 82 -19.08 3.12 2.09
CA PRO A 82 -18.75 2.01 1.18
C PRO A 82 -19.48 2.03 -0.17
N VAL A 83 -20.74 2.47 -0.20
CA VAL A 83 -21.50 2.67 -1.45
C VAL A 83 -20.83 3.75 -2.32
N GLN A 84 -20.39 4.87 -1.71
CA GLN A 84 -19.68 5.92 -2.44
C GLN A 84 -18.33 5.42 -2.96
N ALA A 85 -17.63 4.62 -2.16
CA ALA A 85 -16.38 3.98 -2.58
C ALA A 85 -16.59 3.06 -3.78
N ALA A 86 -17.69 2.29 -3.79
CA ALA A 86 -18.06 1.44 -4.93
C ALA A 86 -18.39 2.27 -6.19
N MET A 87 -19.07 3.40 -6.05
CA MET A 87 -19.34 4.32 -7.17
C MET A 87 -18.04 4.89 -7.75
N ASP A 88 -17.11 5.33 -6.90
CA ASP A 88 -15.80 5.81 -7.33
C ASP A 88 -15.00 4.69 -8.03
N ALA A 89 -15.02 3.47 -7.45
CA ALA A 89 -14.36 2.28 -7.99
C ALA A 89 -14.87 1.92 -9.40
N ARG A 90 -16.18 2.05 -9.63
CA ARG A 90 -16.79 1.83 -10.96
C ARG A 90 -16.16 2.73 -12.01
N VAL A 91 -16.01 4.03 -11.73
CA VAL A 91 -15.41 4.98 -12.67
C VAL A 91 -13.94 4.65 -12.94
N VAL A 92 -13.17 4.30 -11.90
CA VAL A 92 -11.77 3.91 -12.07
C VAL A 92 -11.65 2.63 -12.91
N GLN A 93 -12.50 1.63 -12.65
CA GLN A 93 -12.52 0.37 -13.41
C GLN A 93 -12.88 0.61 -14.91
N GLU A 94 -13.85 1.49 -15.18
CA GLU A 94 -14.19 1.89 -16.56
C GLU A 94 -13.03 2.60 -17.25
N ALA A 95 -12.36 3.49 -16.55
CA ALA A 95 -11.21 4.23 -17.09
C ALA A 95 -10.00 3.31 -17.35
N ALA A 96 -9.76 2.35 -16.44
CA ALA A 96 -8.64 1.40 -16.53
C ALA A 96 -8.88 0.28 -17.56
N GLY A 97 -10.12 -0.18 -17.70
CA GLY A 97 -10.46 -1.38 -18.46
C GLY A 97 -10.39 -2.66 -17.59
N PRO A 98 -10.66 -3.82 -18.20
CA PRO A 98 -10.79 -5.09 -17.48
C PRO A 98 -9.48 -5.46 -16.73
N ALA A 99 -9.64 -6.03 -15.54
CA ALA A 99 -8.57 -6.56 -14.69
C ALA A 99 -7.45 -5.57 -14.27
N ARG A 100 -7.64 -4.26 -14.47
CA ARG A 100 -6.62 -3.24 -14.17
C ARG A 100 -6.96 -2.33 -12.98
N PHE A 101 -7.76 -2.83 -12.06
CA PHE A 101 -8.07 -2.09 -10.85
C PHE A 101 -8.13 -3.01 -9.62
N ILE A 102 -7.61 -2.54 -8.48
CA ILE A 102 -7.69 -3.19 -7.15
C ILE A 102 -8.26 -2.19 -6.15
N LEU A 103 -9.32 -2.58 -5.45
CA LEU A 103 -9.95 -1.78 -4.41
C LEU A 103 -9.36 -2.14 -3.04
N GLY A 104 -8.56 -1.27 -2.44
CA GLY A 104 -7.97 -1.50 -1.11
C GLY A 104 -8.62 -0.67 -0.02
N PHE A 105 -9.15 -1.32 1.00
CA PHE A 105 -9.67 -0.69 2.21
C PHE A 105 -8.70 -0.80 3.39
N GLY A 106 -8.67 0.23 4.23
CA GLY A 106 -7.93 0.23 5.48
C GLY A 106 -8.47 1.25 6.48
N THR A 107 -8.17 1.10 7.75
CA THR A 107 -8.65 2.04 8.77
C THR A 107 -7.94 3.39 8.74
N SER A 108 -6.63 3.41 8.41
CA SER A 108 -5.80 4.62 8.45
C SER A 108 -5.95 5.43 9.73
N LYS A 109 -5.57 4.85 10.88
CA LYS A 109 -5.68 5.54 12.18
C LYS A 109 -5.02 6.93 12.20
N ILE A 110 -3.88 7.09 11.52
CA ILE A 110 -3.19 8.39 11.41
C ILE A 110 -4.10 9.42 10.73
N PHE A 111 -4.76 9.05 9.63
CA PHE A 111 -5.71 9.92 8.95
C PHE A 111 -6.86 10.29 9.88
N LEU A 112 -7.49 9.29 10.52
CA LEU A 112 -8.64 9.50 11.38
C LEU A 112 -8.31 10.38 12.61
N ASN A 113 -7.16 10.16 13.24
CA ASN A 113 -6.70 10.98 14.36
C ASN A 113 -6.49 12.44 13.94
N ASN A 114 -5.83 12.68 12.81
CA ASN A 114 -5.63 14.05 12.30
C ASN A 114 -6.94 14.72 11.85
N ALA A 115 -7.91 13.94 11.36
CA ALA A 115 -9.25 14.39 11.02
C ALA A 115 -10.17 14.54 12.23
N GLN A 116 -9.68 14.25 13.45
CA GLN A 116 -10.46 14.25 14.69
C GLN A 116 -11.68 13.32 14.66
N MET A 117 -11.57 12.24 13.89
CA MET A 117 -12.59 11.21 13.76
C MET A 117 -12.29 10.05 14.72
N GLN A 118 -13.19 9.82 15.67
CA GLN A 118 -13.03 8.72 16.62
C GLN A 118 -13.65 7.44 16.09
N THR A 119 -12.89 6.35 16.13
CA THR A 119 -13.39 5.00 15.83
C THR A 119 -12.95 4.05 16.94
N THR A 120 -13.89 3.43 17.61
CA THR A 120 -13.62 2.45 18.68
C THR A 120 -13.65 1.01 18.19
N LYS A 121 -14.35 0.75 17.08
CA LYS A 121 -14.50 -0.57 16.47
C LYS A 121 -14.07 -0.48 14.99
N THR A 122 -13.30 -1.44 14.51
CA THR A 122 -12.78 -1.42 13.14
C THR A 122 -13.09 -2.70 12.35
N LEU A 123 -13.22 -3.84 13.03
CA LEU A 123 -13.45 -5.14 12.36
C LEU A 123 -14.81 -5.19 11.66
N GLY A 124 -15.91 -4.92 12.39
CA GLY A 124 -17.24 -4.90 11.81
C GLY A 124 -17.39 -3.90 10.65
N PRO A 125 -17.05 -2.63 10.84
CA PRO A 125 -17.04 -1.66 9.75
C PRO A 125 -16.20 -2.06 8.54
N MET A 126 -15.07 -2.71 8.74
CA MET A 126 -14.24 -3.19 7.62
C MET A 126 -14.93 -4.33 6.86
N ARG A 127 -15.55 -5.29 7.56
CA ARG A 127 -16.40 -6.32 6.95
C ARG A 127 -17.52 -5.68 6.14
N ASP A 128 -18.27 -4.77 6.76
CA ASP A 128 -19.38 -4.06 6.11
C ASP A 128 -18.91 -3.36 4.82
N ALA A 129 -17.73 -2.75 4.86
CA ALA A 129 -17.19 -2.03 3.70
C ALA A 129 -16.89 -2.97 2.52
N VAL A 130 -16.27 -4.10 2.78
CA VAL A 130 -15.95 -5.10 1.73
C VAL A 130 -17.22 -5.69 1.14
N GLU A 131 -18.16 -6.15 2.00
CA GLU A 131 -19.40 -6.78 1.57
C GLU A 131 -20.28 -5.80 0.77
N ILE A 132 -20.44 -4.56 1.25
CA ILE A 132 -21.23 -3.54 0.55
C ILE A 132 -20.59 -3.19 -0.79
N ALA A 133 -19.26 -2.99 -0.83
CA ALA A 133 -18.60 -2.65 -2.08
C ALA A 133 -18.76 -3.78 -3.12
N ARG A 134 -18.58 -5.04 -2.72
CA ARG A 134 -18.78 -6.21 -3.60
C ARG A 134 -20.23 -6.30 -4.09
N GLY A 135 -21.20 -6.18 -3.19
CA GLY A 135 -22.62 -6.25 -3.55
C GLY A 135 -23.03 -5.16 -4.53
N VAL A 136 -22.62 -3.92 -4.29
CA VAL A 136 -22.91 -2.78 -5.19
C VAL A 136 -22.24 -2.94 -6.55
N LEU A 137 -20.97 -3.40 -6.58
CA LEU A 137 -20.22 -3.59 -7.82
C LEU A 137 -20.67 -4.81 -8.62
N GLY A 138 -21.28 -5.82 -7.97
CA GLY A 138 -21.77 -7.05 -8.60
C GLY A 138 -22.92 -6.85 -9.58
N GLY A 139 -23.73 -5.79 -9.39
CA GLY A 139 -24.81 -5.46 -10.29
C GLY A 139 -26.13 -6.22 -10.06
N GLU A 140 -26.15 -7.24 -9.22
CA GLU A 140 -27.36 -7.94 -8.79
C GLU A 140 -28.10 -7.16 -7.69
N ALA A 141 -29.37 -7.52 -7.43
CA ALA A 141 -30.08 -6.98 -6.27
C ALA A 141 -29.36 -7.41 -4.99
N PHE A 142 -29.05 -6.46 -4.14
CA PHE A 142 -28.23 -6.69 -2.95
C PHE A 142 -28.82 -5.98 -1.73
N GLU A 143 -29.00 -6.76 -0.65
CA GLU A 143 -29.38 -6.25 0.65
C GLU A 143 -28.38 -6.73 1.70
N TYR A 144 -27.90 -5.81 2.52
CA TYR A 144 -26.93 -6.07 3.57
C TYR A 144 -27.30 -5.32 4.85
N THR A 145 -27.28 -6.03 5.96
CA THR A 145 -27.40 -5.43 7.30
C THR A 145 -26.12 -5.69 8.07
N GLY A 146 -25.31 -4.66 8.20
CA GLY A 146 -24.01 -4.74 8.84
C GLY A 146 -23.99 -4.26 10.27
N SER A 147 -22.80 -4.22 10.85
CA SER A 147 -22.54 -3.72 12.19
C SER A 147 -22.59 -2.19 12.28
N THR A 148 -22.34 -1.50 11.17
CA THR A 148 -22.21 -0.04 11.08
C THR A 148 -23.01 0.52 9.91
N TRP A 149 -22.92 -0.11 8.75
CA TRP A 149 -23.62 0.32 7.55
C TRP A 149 -24.58 -0.75 7.05
N ASN A 150 -25.70 -0.30 6.51
CA ASN A 150 -26.64 -1.11 5.78
C ASN A 150 -26.64 -0.66 4.31
N ALA A 151 -26.95 -1.56 3.40
CA ALA A 151 -27.16 -1.24 2.01
C ALA A 151 -28.32 -2.04 1.44
N SER A 152 -29.13 -1.38 0.59
CA SER A 152 -30.19 -2.01 -0.19
C SER A 152 -30.15 -1.37 -1.57
N VAL A 153 -29.81 -2.14 -2.59
CA VAL A 153 -29.74 -1.66 -3.96
C VAL A 153 -30.47 -2.65 -4.88
N PRO A 154 -31.24 -2.15 -5.89
CA PRO A 154 -31.85 -3.02 -6.89
C PRO A 154 -30.79 -3.57 -7.86
N ALA A 155 -31.15 -4.60 -8.61
CA ALA A 155 -30.34 -5.06 -9.73
C ALA A 155 -30.16 -3.95 -10.78
N LEU A 156 -29.00 -3.95 -11.44
CA LEU A 156 -28.79 -3.10 -12.62
C LEU A 156 -29.79 -3.49 -13.70
N ASP A 157 -30.27 -2.50 -14.45
CA ASP A 157 -31.01 -2.75 -15.68
C ASP A 157 -30.00 -3.11 -16.82
N PRO A 158 -29.99 -4.36 -17.30
CA PRO A 158 -29.04 -4.77 -18.36
C PRO A 158 -29.23 -3.99 -19.68
N ALA A 159 -30.39 -3.35 -19.88
CA ALA A 159 -30.61 -2.49 -21.04
C ALA A 159 -29.97 -1.13 -20.90
N ALA A 160 -29.78 -0.64 -19.65
CA ALA A 160 -29.12 0.62 -19.36
C ALA A 160 -27.61 0.45 -19.17
N GLU A 161 -27.21 -0.60 -18.44
CA GLU A 161 -25.78 -0.85 -18.16
C GLU A 161 -25.51 -2.35 -17.95
N ALA A 162 -24.53 -2.89 -18.68
CA ALA A 162 -24.13 -4.29 -18.51
C ALA A 162 -23.42 -4.50 -17.15
N PRO A 163 -23.69 -5.62 -16.46
CA PRO A 163 -22.92 -6.04 -15.30
C PRO A 163 -21.43 -6.15 -15.62
N ARG A 164 -20.58 -5.77 -14.68
CA ARG A 164 -19.11 -5.82 -14.82
C ARG A 164 -18.49 -6.69 -13.77
N GLU A 165 -17.29 -7.16 -14.06
CA GLU A 165 -16.49 -7.90 -13.08
C GLU A 165 -16.25 -7.04 -11.82
N VAL A 166 -16.40 -7.66 -10.65
CA VAL A 166 -16.04 -7.03 -9.37
C VAL A 166 -14.51 -7.01 -9.28
N PRO A 167 -13.87 -5.86 -9.06
CA PRO A 167 -12.43 -5.81 -8.90
C PRO A 167 -12.01 -6.55 -7.62
N PRO A 168 -10.78 -7.08 -7.54
CA PRO A 168 -10.26 -7.62 -6.29
C PRO A 168 -10.33 -6.59 -5.16
N VAL A 169 -10.80 -7.03 -3.98
CA VAL A 169 -10.93 -6.18 -2.79
C VAL A 169 -9.90 -6.60 -1.76
N TYR A 170 -8.98 -5.71 -1.43
CA TYR A 170 -7.92 -5.94 -0.47
C TYR A 170 -8.20 -5.23 0.86
N VAL A 171 -7.74 -5.83 1.95
CA VAL A 171 -7.86 -5.27 3.31
C VAL A 171 -6.49 -5.02 3.90
N ALA A 172 -6.20 -3.79 4.30
CA ALA A 172 -4.97 -3.47 5.00
C ALA A 172 -5.06 -3.86 6.47
N ALA A 173 -4.09 -4.67 6.92
CA ALA A 173 -4.11 -5.26 8.23
C ALA A 173 -2.72 -5.39 8.86
N THR A 174 -2.60 -4.90 10.10
CA THR A 174 -1.40 -5.10 10.94
C THR A 174 -1.71 -6.08 12.08
N ALA A 175 -2.89 -5.97 12.69
CA ALA A 175 -3.28 -6.79 13.82
C ALA A 175 -3.85 -8.15 13.39
N PRO A 176 -3.62 -9.25 14.14
CA PRO A 176 -3.98 -10.61 13.73
C PRO A 176 -5.49 -10.77 13.44
N LYS A 177 -6.38 -10.14 14.22
CA LYS A 177 -7.83 -10.20 13.98
C LYS A 177 -8.25 -9.53 12.66
N MET A 178 -7.54 -8.47 12.24
CA MET A 178 -7.81 -7.82 10.97
C MET A 178 -7.21 -8.63 9.80
N GLN A 179 -6.06 -9.30 10.02
CA GLN A 179 -5.47 -10.23 9.05
C GLN A 179 -6.38 -11.44 8.83
N ALA A 180 -6.94 -12.01 9.90
CA ALA A 180 -7.95 -13.07 9.80
C ALA A 180 -9.19 -12.60 9.02
N LEU A 181 -9.69 -11.39 9.32
CA LEU A 181 -10.80 -10.81 8.56
C LEU A 181 -10.46 -10.64 7.07
N ALA A 182 -9.25 -10.19 6.74
CA ALA A 182 -8.80 -10.08 5.35
C ALA A 182 -8.87 -11.44 4.64
N GLY A 183 -8.50 -12.53 5.33
CA GLY A 183 -8.61 -13.90 4.83
C GLY A 183 -10.05 -14.41 4.65
N GLU A 184 -11.00 -13.88 5.44
CA GLU A 184 -12.41 -14.27 5.35
C GLU A 184 -13.16 -13.55 4.21
N VAL A 185 -12.92 -12.24 4.02
CA VAL A 185 -13.75 -11.40 3.14
C VAL A 185 -12.99 -10.78 1.98
N GLY A 186 -11.65 -10.75 2.02
CA GLY A 186 -10.82 -10.10 1.01
C GLY A 186 -10.25 -11.05 -0.03
N ASP A 187 -9.74 -10.48 -1.12
CA ASP A 187 -8.93 -11.17 -2.13
C ASP A 187 -7.42 -10.95 -1.88
N GLY A 188 -7.09 -10.05 -0.95
CA GLY A 188 -5.72 -9.78 -0.53
C GLY A 188 -5.64 -9.07 0.81
N CYS A 189 -4.50 -9.24 1.47
CA CYS A 189 -4.12 -8.58 2.70
C CYS A 189 -2.93 -7.65 2.44
N LEU A 190 -3.05 -6.35 2.77
CA LEU A 190 -1.96 -5.39 2.65
C LEU A 190 -1.28 -5.21 4.00
N THR A 191 0.03 -5.40 4.03
CA THR A 191 0.84 -5.18 5.23
C THR A 191 1.33 -3.73 5.33
N PRO A 192 1.67 -3.25 6.54
CA PRO A 192 2.14 -1.87 6.74
C PRO A 192 3.57 -1.68 6.21
N SER A 193 4.01 -0.42 6.10
CA SER A 193 5.42 -0.09 5.85
C SER A 193 6.34 -0.65 6.93
N ILE A 194 7.58 -0.96 6.59
CA ILE A 194 8.57 -1.69 7.41
C ILE A 194 8.17 -3.17 7.64
N THR A 195 7.40 -3.74 6.72
CA THR A 195 7.17 -5.19 6.70
C THR A 195 8.49 -5.92 6.43
N THR A 196 8.77 -6.95 7.22
CA THR A 196 9.92 -7.86 7.05
C THR A 196 9.44 -9.24 6.62
N PRO A 197 10.32 -10.13 6.09
CA PRO A 197 9.96 -11.51 5.81
C PRO A 197 9.36 -12.27 7.02
N ALA A 198 9.80 -11.92 8.24
CA ALA A 198 9.21 -12.49 9.46
C ALA A 198 7.75 -12.04 9.66
N PHE A 199 7.46 -10.76 9.39
CA PHE A 199 6.08 -10.25 9.46
C PHE A 199 5.20 -10.80 8.33
N VAL A 200 5.76 -11.10 7.15
CA VAL A 200 5.03 -11.76 6.06
C VAL A 200 4.58 -13.17 6.49
N ARG A 201 5.48 -13.97 7.07
CA ARG A 201 5.13 -15.31 7.61
C ARG A 201 4.04 -15.22 8.67
N TYR A 202 4.18 -14.31 9.62
CA TYR A 202 3.16 -14.04 10.63
C TYR A 202 1.81 -13.64 10.02
N THR A 203 1.81 -12.80 8.98
CA THR A 203 0.59 -12.42 8.26
C THR A 203 -0.04 -13.64 7.56
N ARG A 204 0.77 -14.48 6.91
CA ARG A 204 0.28 -15.68 6.22
C ARG A 204 -0.41 -16.66 7.18
N GLU A 205 0.17 -16.85 8.38
CA GLU A 205 -0.42 -17.68 9.44
C GLU A 205 -1.78 -17.15 9.91
N ASN A 206 -1.92 -15.84 10.11
CA ASN A 206 -3.15 -15.22 10.57
C ASN A 206 -4.26 -15.14 9.51
N VAL A 207 -3.87 -14.91 8.24
CA VAL A 207 -4.82 -14.86 7.12
C VAL A 207 -5.48 -16.23 6.89
N ALA A 208 -4.74 -17.32 7.07
CA ALA A 208 -5.22 -18.71 7.01
C ALA A 208 -5.97 -19.09 5.71
N SER A 209 -5.80 -18.34 4.63
CA SER A 209 -6.37 -18.58 3.30
C SER A 209 -5.38 -18.22 2.19
N ASP A 210 -5.58 -18.76 0.99
CA ASP A 210 -4.70 -18.53 -0.15
C ASP A 210 -5.11 -17.26 -0.92
N ILE A 211 -5.05 -16.12 -0.23
CA ILE A 211 -5.22 -14.80 -0.82
C ILE A 211 -3.87 -14.12 -1.05
N ASP A 212 -3.85 -13.06 -1.84
CA ASP A 212 -2.65 -12.24 -2.02
C ASP A 212 -2.15 -11.63 -0.71
N ILE A 213 -0.82 -11.59 -0.53
CA ILE A 213 -0.17 -10.81 0.51
C ILE A 213 0.64 -9.70 -0.15
N GLY A 214 0.12 -8.49 -0.07
CA GLY A 214 0.77 -7.27 -0.58
C GLY A 214 1.61 -6.60 0.52
N CYS A 215 2.91 -6.41 0.26
CA CYS A 215 3.85 -5.90 1.26
C CYS A 215 4.42 -4.56 0.83
N THR A 216 4.21 -3.51 1.64
CA THR A 216 4.85 -2.21 1.46
C THR A 216 6.27 -2.24 2.02
N ILE A 217 7.26 -2.09 1.16
CA ILE A 217 8.67 -2.27 1.49
C ILE A 217 9.48 -1.05 1.06
N VAL A 218 10.30 -0.55 1.99
CA VAL A 218 11.29 0.48 1.71
C VAL A 218 12.24 0.01 0.61
N ALA A 219 12.38 0.78 -0.45
CA ALA A 219 13.20 0.39 -1.59
C ALA A 219 14.08 1.54 -2.09
N SER A 220 15.27 1.20 -2.57
CA SER A 220 16.14 2.11 -3.30
C SER A 220 17.18 1.32 -4.07
N ILE A 221 17.44 1.69 -5.32
CA ILE A 221 18.35 0.96 -6.19
C ILE A 221 19.37 1.92 -6.84
N HIS A 222 20.61 1.45 -6.94
CA HIS A 222 21.66 2.09 -7.71
C HIS A 222 22.30 1.08 -8.66
N GLU A 223 22.69 1.48 -9.85
CA GLU A 223 23.15 0.56 -10.90
C GLU A 223 24.35 -0.29 -10.46
N SER A 224 25.31 0.30 -9.75
CA SER A 224 26.60 -0.33 -9.39
C SER A 224 27.12 0.02 -7.99
N ASP A 225 26.55 1.01 -7.32
CA ASP A 225 26.98 1.45 -6.00
C ASP A 225 25.97 1.00 -4.93
N ARG A 226 26.35 -0.07 -4.23
CA ARG A 226 25.52 -0.66 -3.16
C ARG A 226 25.23 0.33 -2.03
N ASP A 227 26.23 1.11 -1.63
CA ASP A 227 26.10 2.03 -0.50
C ASP A 227 25.19 3.22 -0.86
N ALA A 228 25.27 3.72 -2.09
CA ALA A 228 24.35 4.73 -2.60
C ALA A 228 22.90 4.22 -2.66
N GLY A 229 22.70 2.96 -3.09
CA GLY A 229 21.39 2.32 -3.06
C GLY A 229 20.85 2.22 -1.63
N ARG A 230 21.65 1.76 -0.68
CA ARG A 230 21.26 1.65 0.74
C ARG A 230 21.02 3.02 1.39
N ASP A 231 21.81 4.03 1.07
CA ASP A 231 21.64 5.37 1.60
C ASP A 231 20.31 6.01 1.19
N GLY A 232 19.83 5.73 -0.03
CA GLY A 232 18.51 6.17 -0.49
C GLY A 232 17.36 5.56 0.34
N ALA A 233 17.50 4.34 0.81
CA ALA A 233 16.51 3.68 1.63
C ALA A 233 16.42 4.25 3.07
N ARG A 234 17.50 4.84 3.60
CA ARG A 234 17.53 5.38 4.98
C ARG A 234 16.52 6.50 5.21
N GLU A 235 16.31 7.38 4.21
CA GLU A 235 15.35 8.48 4.35
C GLU A 235 13.92 7.98 4.55
N ILE A 236 13.53 6.98 3.78
CA ILE A 236 12.20 6.36 3.84
C ILE A 236 12.05 5.58 5.16
N ALA A 237 13.05 4.77 5.49
CA ALA A 237 13.08 4.01 6.74
C ALA A 237 12.99 4.94 7.95
N GLY A 238 13.79 6.01 7.98
CA GLY A 238 13.80 6.99 9.06
C GLY A 238 12.43 7.65 9.27
N MET A 239 11.75 8.04 8.19
CA MET A 239 10.41 8.60 8.29
C MET A 239 9.40 7.61 8.90
N TYR A 240 9.40 6.36 8.42
CA TYR A 240 8.45 5.35 8.93
C TYR A 240 8.78 4.93 10.36
N LEU A 241 10.04 4.80 10.74
CA LEU A 241 10.46 4.47 12.10
C LEU A 241 10.09 5.60 13.08
N ALA A 242 10.33 6.87 12.71
CA ALA A 242 9.90 8.01 13.54
C ALA A 242 8.41 7.99 13.82
N ASN A 243 7.58 7.66 12.82
CA ASN A 243 6.14 7.55 12.98
C ASN A 243 5.72 6.38 13.89
N LYS A 244 6.52 5.31 14.01
CA LYS A 244 6.21 4.20 14.93
C LYS A 244 6.30 4.61 16.39
N VAL A 245 7.27 5.43 16.78
CA VAL A 245 7.38 5.95 18.16
C VAL A 245 6.13 6.72 18.59
N GLN A 246 5.55 7.51 17.68
CA GLN A 246 4.39 8.36 17.99
C GLN A 246 3.05 7.61 18.00
N ASN A 247 2.97 6.46 17.34
CA ASN A 247 1.72 5.75 17.06
C ASN A 247 1.65 4.33 17.67
N ILE A 248 2.50 4.06 18.68
CA ILE A 248 2.59 2.74 19.27
C ILE A 248 1.37 2.47 20.16
N GLN A 249 0.53 1.56 19.73
CA GLN A 249 -0.37 0.77 20.56
C GLN A 249 -0.65 -0.59 19.88
N GLY A 250 -0.10 -1.64 20.42
CA GLY A 250 -0.48 -3.03 20.17
C GLY A 250 0.04 -3.63 18.85
N ALA A 251 -0.53 -3.30 17.70
CA ALA A 251 -0.17 -3.95 16.44
C ALA A 251 1.19 -3.49 15.86
N ALA A 252 1.64 -2.27 16.19
CA ALA A 252 2.96 -1.79 15.78
C ALA A 252 4.09 -2.46 16.57
N ASP A 253 3.83 -2.84 17.81
CA ASP A 253 4.80 -3.54 18.66
C ASP A 253 5.17 -4.89 18.03
N THR A 254 4.17 -5.69 17.59
CA THR A 254 4.43 -6.97 16.91
C THR A 254 5.28 -6.79 15.65
N LEU A 255 5.08 -5.72 14.88
CA LEU A 255 5.88 -5.44 13.69
C LEU A 255 7.35 -5.18 14.02
N LEU A 256 7.60 -4.36 15.06
CA LEU A 256 8.96 -4.03 15.53
C LEU A 256 9.62 -5.24 16.19
N ASP A 257 8.89 -5.97 17.04
CA ASP A 257 9.38 -7.19 17.70
C ASP A 257 9.84 -8.25 16.68
N LEU A 258 9.04 -8.51 15.63
CA LEU A 258 9.40 -9.43 14.57
C LEU A 258 10.57 -8.95 13.69
N ALA A 259 10.81 -7.64 13.65
CA ALA A 259 11.99 -7.06 13.02
C ALA A 259 13.21 -7.03 13.95
N GLY A 260 13.04 -7.34 15.25
CA GLY A 260 14.09 -7.20 16.26
C GLY A 260 14.50 -5.75 16.51
N ILE A 261 13.54 -4.82 16.39
CA ILE A 261 13.75 -3.37 16.55
C ILE A 261 13.19 -2.95 17.91
N GLU A 262 14.08 -2.45 18.78
CA GLU A 262 13.70 -1.95 20.08
C GLU A 262 13.26 -0.47 20.02
N GLN A 263 12.36 -0.06 20.91
CA GLN A 263 11.86 1.31 20.98
C GLN A 263 12.98 2.34 21.18
N ASP A 264 14.00 2.00 21.99
CA ASP A 264 15.13 2.87 22.27
C ASP A 264 16.02 3.11 21.05
N GLU A 265 16.03 2.19 20.06
CA GLU A 265 16.77 2.36 18.80
C GLU A 265 16.12 3.38 17.86
N ILE A 266 14.79 3.54 17.93
CA ILE A 266 14.04 4.43 17.01
C ILE A 266 13.69 5.79 17.64
N ARG A 267 13.82 5.94 18.96
CA ARG A 267 13.57 7.21 19.64
C ARG A 267 14.45 8.37 19.12
N PRO A 268 15.78 8.20 18.93
CA PRO A 268 16.63 9.26 18.36
C PRO A 268 16.16 9.72 16.98
N ILE A 269 15.64 8.78 16.16
CA ILE A 269 15.10 9.09 14.82
C ILE A 269 13.86 9.98 14.92
N ALA A 270 12.94 9.67 15.85
CA ALA A 270 11.74 10.47 16.08
C ALA A 270 12.09 11.88 16.56
N GLU A 271 13.02 12.00 17.51
CA GLU A 271 13.50 13.28 18.00
C GLU A 271 14.21 14.09 16.91
N ALA A 272 15.02 13.46 16.06
CA ALA A 272 15.65 14.09 14.91
C ALA A 272 14.62 14.57 13.88
N MET A 273 13.57 13.77 13.62
CA MET A 273 12.46 14.14 12.75
C MET A 273 11.77 15.43 13.22
N GLU A 274 11.54 15.56 14.52
CA GLU A 274 10.91 16.76 15.11
C GLU A 274 11.82 17.99 15.02
N ARG A 275 13.14 17.82 15.23
CA ARG A 275 14.11 18.92 15.20
C ARG A 275 14.44 19.42 13.80
N GLY A 276 14.57 18.52 12.82
CA GLY A 276 15.13 18.85 11.51
C GLY A 276 14.51 18.11 10.33
N GLY A 277 13.38 17.44 10.53
CA GLY A 277 12.66 16.75 9.48
C GLY A 277 13.36 15.50 8.94
N ARG A 278 12.99 15.10 7.72
CA ARG A 278 13.38 13.81 7.13
C ARG A 278 14.90 13.60 7.00
N LEU A 279 15.66 14.66 6.64
CA LEU A 279 17.11 14.55 6.49
C LEU A 279 17.81 14.34 7.83
N ALA A 280 17.31 14.98 8.91
CA ALA A 280 17.84 14.75 10.23
C ALA A 280 17.51 13.33 10.71
N ALA A 281 16.30 12.85 10.49
CA ALA A 281 15.90 11.47 10.79
C ALA A 281 16.73 10.43 10.01
N LYS A 282 17.00 10.67 8.72
CA LYS A 282 17.88 9.85 7.88
C LYS A 282 19.26 9.62 8.53
N ALA A 283 19.86 10.69 9.07
CA ALA A 283 21.20 10.64 9.66
C ALA A 283 21.28 9.73 10.91
N GLU A 284 20.18 9.50 11.60
CA GLU A 284 20.10 8.62 12.78
C GLU A 284 19.85 7.13 12.42
N VAL A 285 19.56 6.81 11.16
CA VAL A 285 19.35 5.41 10.73
C VAL A 285 20.70 4.74 10.49
N THR A 286 21.14 3.92 11.44
CA THR A 286 22.38 3.14 11.32
C THR A 286 22.26 2.00 10.33
N ASP A 287 23.39 1.44 9.86
CA ASP A 287 23.39 0.25 8.99
C ASP A 287 22.71 -0.94 9.65
N ALA A 288 23.00 -1.16 10.93
CA ALA A 288 22.39 -2.26 11.70
C ALA A 288 20.87 -2.13 11.79
N LEU A 289 20.35 -0.92 12.00
CA LEU A 289 18.90 -0.68 12.05
C LEU A 289 18.26 -0.80 10.66
N LEU A 290 18.94 -0.32 9.61
CA LEU A 290 18.46 -0.49 8.24
C LEU A 290 18.37 -1.98 7.86
N ASP A 291 19.36 -2.79 8.27
CA ASP A 291 19.35 -4.24 8.05
C ASP A 291 18.18 -4.95 8.76
N LYS A 292 17.80 -4.50 9.94
CA LYS A 292 16.59 -4.97 10.64
C LYS A 292 15.29 -4.65 9.89
N CYS A 293 15.26 -3.52 9.16
CA CYS A 293 14.10 -3.13 8.33
C CYS A 293 13.97 -3.98 7.06
N LYS A 294 14.97 -4.78 6.69
CA LYS A 294 14.96 -5.62 5.49
C LYS A 294 14.54 -4.87 4.21
N PRO A 295 15.18 -3.74 3.84
CA PRO A 295 14.81 -2.99 2.65
C PRO A 295 15.19 -3.75 1.38
N ILE A 296 14.48 -3.49 0.29
CA ILE A 296 14.89 -3.88 -1.06
C ILE A 296 15.83 -2.78 -1.57
N ALA A 297 17.12 -2.85 -1.18
CA ALA A 297 18.04 -1.73 -1.41
C ALA A 297 19.48 -2.17 -1.69
N GLY A 298 20.12 -1.47 -2.64
CA GLY A 298 21.51 -1.72 -3.06
C GLY A 298 21.65 -1.72 -4.58
N THR A 299 22.43 -2.68 -5.10
CA THR A 299 22.54 -2.98 -6.53
C THR A 299 21.35 -3.80 -7.02
N PRO A 300 21.17 -4.01 -8.34
CA PRO A 300 20.15 -4.92 -8.87
C PRO A 300 20.20 -6.32 -8.25
N ASP A 301 21.38 -6.89 -8.08
CA ASP A 301 21.55 -8.23 -7.49
C ASP A 301 21.13 -8.25 -6.00
N ASP A 302 21.46 -7.20 -5.23
CA ASP A 302 21.00 -7.07 -3.84
C ASP A 302 19.47 -6.97 -3.78
N CYS A 303 18.84 -6.23 -4.70
CA CYS A 303 17.39 -6.09 -4.77
C CYS A 303 16.69 -7.40 -5.16
N ILE A 304 17.26 -8.17 -6.09
CA ILE A 304 16.73 -9.49 -6.49
C ILE A 304 16.77 -10.43 -5.27
N ALA A 305 17.93 -10.55 -4.62
CA ALA A 305 18.08 -11.41 -3.45
C ALA A 305 17.11 -11.02 -2.31
N ALA A 306 16.93 -9.73 -2.07
CA ALA A 306 15.97 -9.26 -1.08
C ALA A 306 14.52 -9.62 -1.45
N ILE A 307 14.12 -9.49 -2.71
CA ILE A 307 12.77 -9.87 -3.18
C ILE A 307 12.54 -11.37 -3.02
N GLU A 308 13.54 -12.20 -3.31
CA GLU A 308 13.46 -13.65 -3.13
C GLU A 308 13.19 -14.04 -1.66
N GLU A 309 13.81 -13.35 -0.67
CA GLU A 309 13.50 -13.55 0.76
C GLU A 309 12.01 -13.27 1.08
N TYR A 310 11.42 -12.28 0.43
CA TYR A 310 9.98 -11.96 0.60
C TYR A 310 9.08 -12.99 -0.08
N GLN A 311 9.44 -13.47 -1.26
CA GLN A 311 8.73 -14.54 -1.96
C GLN A 311 8.73 -15.83 -1.14
N GLU A 312 9.88 -16.24 -0.61
CA GLU A 312 10.03 -17.41 0.27
C GLU A 312 9.21 -17.28 1.56
N ALA A 313 9.03 -16.07 2.05
CA ALA A 313 8.17 -15.78 3.21
C ALA A 313 6.67 -15.87 2.90
N GLY A 314 6.28 -15.93 1.63
CA GLY A 314 4.89 -16.01 1.18
C GLY A 314 4.29 -14.67 0.72
N CYS A 315 5.12 -13.65 0.48
CA CYS A 315 4.69 -12.42 -0.21
C CYS A 315 4.38 -12.74 -1.67
N THR A 316 3.25 -12.27 -2.17
CA THR A 316 2.84 -12.44 -3.57
C THR A 316 2.89 -11.14 -4.36
N HIS A 317 2.99 -10.00 -3.66
CA HIS A 317 3.00 -8.69 -4.26
C HIS A 317 3.82 -7.71 -3.42
N VAL A 318 5.01 -7.32 -3.90
CA VAL A 318 5.77 -6.23 -3.25
C VAL A 318 5.31 -4.87 -3.78
N MET A 319 5.19 -3.90 -2.88
CA MET A 319 4.90 -2.51 -3.19
C MET A 319 6.12 -1.69 -2.78
N LEU A 320 6.91 -1.28 -3.77
CA LEU A 320 8.17 -0.57 -3.56
C LEU A 320 7.91 0.88 -3.16
N GLU A 321 8.41 1.30 -2.03
CA GLU A 321 8.48 2.70 -1.62
C GLU A 321 9.75 3.32 -2.18
N LEU A 322 9.64 4.00 -3.30
CA LEU A 322 10.74 4.67 -4.00
C LEU A 322 10.59 6.18 -3.92
N TRP A 323 11.59 6.88 -3.39
CA TRP A 323 11.56 8.33 -3.20
C TRP A 323 12.79 9.04 -3.79
N GLY A 324 12.74 10.39 -3.76
CA GLY A 324 13.83 11.26 -4.16
C GLY A 324 13.89 11.58 -5.65
N ASP A 325 14.81 12.45 -6.01
CA ASP A 325 14.95 13.03 -7.36
C ASP A 325 15.27 11.98 -8.44
N ARG A 326 15.86 10.84 -8.03
CA ARG A 326 16.20 9.72 -8.91
C ARG A 326 15.08 8.69 -9.07
N ARG A 327 13.87 8.96 -8.58
CA ARG A 327 12.77 7.99 -8.55
C ARG A 327 12.47 7.37 -9.92
N HIS A 328 12.36 8.17 -10.96
CA HIS A 328 12.10 7.67 -12.33
C HIS A 328 13.24 6.80 -12.86
N GLU A 329 14.50 7.15 -12.56
CA GLU A 329 15.66 6.32 -12.89
C GLU A 329 15.60 4.98 -12.15
N GLN A 330 15.31 5.00 -10.86
CA GLN A 330 15.15 3.79 -10.05
C GLN A 330 14.04 2.88 -10.60
N ILE A 331 12.88 3.43 -10.97
CA ILE A 331 11.78 2.67 -11.56
C ILE A 331 12.22 1.98 -12.86
N ARG A 332 12.92 2.68 -13.76
CA ARG A 332 13.45 2.09 -14.99
C ARG A 332 14.46 0.99 -14.69
N LEU A 333 15.36 1.21 -13.75
CA LEU A 333 16.37 0.23 -13.35
C LEU A 333 15.74 -1.05 -12.76
N PHE A 334 14.71 -0.90 -11.93
CA PHE A 334 13.89 -2.05 -11.48
C PHE A 334 13.28 -2.79 -12.66
N GLY A 335 12.66 -2.09 -13.61
CA GLY A 335 12.05 -2.68 -14.81
C GLY A 335 13.03 -3.46 -15.66
N GLU A 336 14.20 -2.89 -15.91
CA GLU A 336 15.20 -3.47 -16.81
C GLU A 336 16.01 -4.60 -16.17
N ARG A 337 16.36 -4.50 -14.89
CA ARG A 337 17.35 -5.37 -14.25
C ARG A 337 16.77 -6.32 -13.21
N VAL A 338 15.67 -5.97 -12.55
CA VAL A 338 15.12 -6.74 -11.42
C VAL A 338 13.89 -7.54 -11.84
N LEU A 339 12.88 -6.90 -12.45
CA LEU A 339 11.61 -7.56 -12.78
C LEU A 339 11.77 -8.83 -13.62
N PRO A 340 12.65 -8.89 -14.66
CA PRO A 340 12.84 -10.11 -15.45
C PRO A 340 13.41 -11.30 -14.64
N ALA A 341 14.13 -11.02 -13.56
CA ALA A 341 14.73 -12.05 -12.72
C ALA A 341 13.73 -12.63 -11.71
N VAL A 342 12.90 -11.78 -11.07
CA VAL A 342 12.01 -12.18 -9.97
C VAL A 342 10.66 -12.75 -10.42
N ARG A 343 10.34 -12.68 -11.72
CA ARG A 343 9.12 -13.23 -12.35
C ARG A 343 9.31 -14.61 -12.99
N ARG A 344 10.45 -15.23 -12.80
CA ARG A 344 10.77 -16.55 -13.39
C ARG A 344 10.08 -17.70 -12.69
#